data_b19726c7ec424b5e0c5ee454a48f5ea6
#
_entry.id   b19726c7ec424b5e0c5ee454a48f5ea6
#
_cell.length_a   1.000
_cell.length_b   1.000
_cell.length_c   1.000
_cell.angle_alpha   90.00
_cell.angle_beta   90.00
_cell.angle_gamma   90.00
#
_symmetry.space_group_name_H-M   'P 1'
#
loop_
_entity.id
_entity.type
_entity.pdbx_description
1 polymer ?
#
loop_
_entity_poly.entity_id
_entity_poly.type
_entity_poly.pdbx_seq_one_letter_code
_entity_poly.pdbx_strand_id
1 'polypeptide(L)'
;VENIAGDKMFAHVERALNDRRPITADIFLTNYCNNKCPYCTYRRWELEAGAYSMRYEEFVEYAERLLELGVRGFILTGGGEPTLCRDFKKITDWLEAHGIHYGINTNFNEMQYIKPDYLKVSLDGWDEDSYEKNRGVRAYEKARNNIQAYADWKRRESPGTTLGIQRVVEWPNDVYAFYTANRDLDVDYIIFRPIESTGGYAYLDEYSDGHIKEIIYIVEELAKKDSRVKLNFKWNLIGEQENTCTAQWAQIAVNEHGHVMYCCHKPYEIIGHVMDRNILEVKERARTDMARCDIPCRMTAPNKFMAQMEKKRKDPYFI
;
A
#
# COMPACT_ATOMS: atom_id res chain seq x y z
N VAL A 1 -18.75 0.65 -6.10
CA VAL A 1 -17.55 0.81 -5.25
C VAL A 1 -17.00 2.20 -5.50
N GLU A 2 -17.05 3.07 -4.50
CA GLU A 2 -16.51 4.42 -4.59
C GLU A 2 -15.02 4.37 -4.90
N ASN A 3 -14.59 5.13 -5.91
CA ASN A 3 -13.20 5.21 -6.30
C ASN A 3 -12.47 6.28 -5.46
N ILE A 4 -12.27 5.98 -4.19
CA ILE A 4 -11.68 6.87 -3.19
C ILE A 4 -10.34 7.48 -3.65
N ALA A 5 -9.54 6.75 -4.45
CA ALA A 5 -8.25 7.25 -4.92
C ALA A 5 -8.38 8.37 -5.96
N GLY A 6 -9.41 8.32 -6.84
CA GLY A 6 -9.71 9.38 -7.78
C GLY A 6 -10.22 10.63 -7.07
N ASP A 7 -11.12 10.45 -6.12
CA ASP A 7 -11.73 11.55 -5.36
C ASP A 7 -10.69 12.33 -4.54
N LYS A 8 -9.70 11.66 -3.98
CA LYS A 8 -8.59 12.31 -3.28
C LYS A 8 -7.78 13.27 -4.16
N MET A 9 -7.76 13.06 -5.49
CA MET A 9 -7.06 13.96 -6.41
C MET A 9 -7.72 15.35 -6.50
N PHE A 10 -9.03 15.47 -6.22
CA PHE A 10 -9.68 16.78 -6.19
C PHE A 10 -9.08 17.72 -5.14
N ALA A 11 -8.65 17.20 -3.99
CA ALA A 11 -7.97 17.98 -2.97
C ALA A 11 -6.57 18.48 -3.42
N HIS A 12 -6.06 17.98 -4.54
CA HIS A 12 -4.72 18.27 -5.05
C HIS A 12 -4.71 18.79 -6.50
N VAL A 13 -5.85 19.33 -6.97
CA VAL A 13 -6.00 19.87 -8.34
C VAL A 13 -4.93 20.94 -8.64
N GLU A 14 -4.69 21.84 -7.71
CA GLU A 14 -3.68 22.88 -7.86
C GLU A 14 -2.29 22.31 -8.12
N ARG A 15 -1.89 21.30 -7.35
CA ARG A 15 -0.61 20.59 -7.59
C ARG A 15 -0.59 19.86 -8.92
N ALA A 16 -1.69 19.20 -9.27
CA ALA A 16 -1.81 18.50 -10.55
C ALA A 16 -1.62 19.43 -11.75
N LEU A 17 -2.05 20.68 -11.63
CA LEU A 17 -1.95 21.69 -12.69
C LEU A 17 -0.60 22.41 -12.73
N ASN A 18 0.01 22.68 -11.59
CA ASN A 18 1.11 23.64 -11.47
C ASN A 18 2.48 23.00 -11.25
N ASP A 19 2.69 22.31 -10.11
CA ASP A 19 4.05 21.93 -9.69
C ASP A 19 4.30 20.41 -9.60
N ARG A 20 3.24 19.61 -9.62
CA ARG A 20 3.28 18.13 -9.58
C ARG A 20 4.21 17.54 -8.51
N ARG A 21 4.27 18.18 -7.34
CA ARG A 21 5.06 17.69 -6.21
C ARG A 21 4.41 16.49 -5.55
N PRO A 22 5.19 15.52 -5.04
CA PRO A 22 4.66 14.34 -4.39
C PRO A 22 3.78 14.70 -3.17
N ILE A 23 2.70 13.94 -3.00
CA ILE A 23 1.75 14.09 -1.90
C ILE A 23 2.04 13.06 -0.82
N THR A 24 2.36 11.83 -1.24
CA THR A 24 2.56 10.68 -0.35
C THR A 24 3.91 10.04 -0.63
N ALA A 25 4.61 9.64 0.44
CA ALA A 25 5.80 8.81 0.35
C ALA A 25 5.50 7.39 0.87
N ASP A 26 5.79 6.37 0.06
CA ASP A 26 5.95 5.00 0.55
C ASP A 26 7.39 4.84 1.03
N ILE A 27 7.59 4.48 2.29
CA ILE A 27 8.91 4.29 2.88
C ILE A 27 9.08 2.84 3.32
N PHE A 28 10.15 2.21 2.86
CA PHE A 28 10.57 0.90 3.27
C PHE A 28 11.61 1.05 4.39
N LEU A 29 11.23 0.68 5.61
CA LEU A 29 12.11 0.84 6.77
C LEU A 29 13.16 -0.28 6.86
N THR A 30 12.87 -1.43 6.28
CA THR A 30 13.76 -2.60 6.31
C THR A 30 13.42 -3.54 5.16
N ASN A 31 14.41 -4.30 4.72
CA ASN A 31 14.19 -5.42 3.80
C ASN A 31 14.03 -6.77 4.55
N TYR A 32 14.15 -6.79 5.88
CA TYR A 32 13.93 -7.97 6.69
C TYR A 32 12.45 -8.23 6.94
N CYS A 33 12.01 -9.50 6.83
CA CYS A 33 10.63 -9.91 7.09
C CYS A 33 10.59 -11.26 7.80
N ASN A 34 9.70 -11.40 8.78
CA ASN A 34 9.47 -12.67 9.49
C ASN A 34 8.42 -13.56 8.78
N ASN A 35 7.89 -13.14 7.63
CA ASN A 35 7.05 -13.96 6.76
C ASN A 35 7.80 -14.40 5.49
N LYS A 36 7.28 -15.45 4.84
CA LYS A 36 7.84 -16.06 3.62
C LYS A 36 6.79 -16.21 2.53
N CYS A 37 6.00 -15.14 2.31
CA CYS A 37 4.88 -15.16 1.37
C CYS A 37 5.32 -15.57 -0.05
N PRO A 38 4.72 -16.58 -0.67
CA PRO A 38 5.12 -17.06 -2.00
C PRO A 38 4.92 -16.01 -3.10
N TYR A 39 3.93 -15.12 -2.94
CA TYR A 39 3.62 -14.04 -3.90
C TYR A 39 4.26 -12.69 -3.53
N CYS A 40 5.21 -12.66 -2.59
CA CYS A 40 5.87 -11.42 -2.21
C CYS A 40 6.91 -10.98 -3.24
N THR A 41 6.67 -9.84 -3.86
CA THR A 41 7.58 -9.27 -4.87
C THR A 41 8.93 -8.85 -4.30
N TYR A 42 8.92 -8.33 -3.06
CA TYR A 42 10.12 -7.77 -2.44
C TYR A 42 11.08 -8.82 -1.90
N ARG A 43 10.63 -10.04 -1.69
CA ARG A 43 11.44 -11.10 -1.12
C ARG A 43 12.69 -11.48 -1.94
N ARG A 44 12.65 -11.24 -3.26
CA ARG A 44 13.83 -11.46 -4.11
C ARG A 44 15.02 -10.57 -3.73
N TRP A 45 14.76 -9.44 -3.09
CA TRP A 45 15.79 -8.53 -2.60
C TRP A 45 16.49 -9.02 -1.35
N GLU A 46 15.78 -9.63 -0.42
CA GLU A 46 16.37 -10.19 0.80
C GLU A 46 17.42 -11.23 0.49
N LEU A 47 17.22 -11.99 -0.56
CA LEU A 47 18.12 -13.06 -0.98
C LEU A 47 19.45 -12.54 -1.58
N GLU A 48 19.45 -11.33 -2.10
CA GLU A 48 20.58 -10.76 -2.85
C GLU A 48 21.38 -9.72 -2.05
N ALA A 49 20.72 -8.93 -1.21
CA ALA A 49 21.31 -7.73 -0.61
C ALA A 49 21.69 -7.85 0.88
N GLY A 50 21.32 -8.94 1.57
CA GLY A 50 21.43 -9.03 3.03
C GLY A 50 20.42 -8.15 3.78
N ALA A 51 20.20 -8.43 5.07
CA ALA A 51 19.24 -7.69 5.88
C ALA A 51 19.76 -6.31 6.26
N TYR A 52 18.96 -5.27 6.02
CA TYR A 52 19.23 -3.89 6.41
C TYR A 52 17.98 -3.25 7.01
N SER A 53 18.20 -2.40 8.00
CA SER A 53 17.16 -1.55 8.58
C SER A 53 17.63 -0.11 8.61
N MET A 54 16.79 0.80 8.10
CA MET A 54 17.01 2.25 8.15
C MET A 54 17.18 2.67 9.61
N ARG A 55 18.22 3.44 9.89
CA ARG A 55 18.44 3.98 11.24
C ARG A 55 17.54 5.20 11.45
N TYR A 56 17.28 5.51 12.69
CA TYR A 56 16.44 6.66 13.07
C TYR A 56 16.95 7.97 12.45
N GLU A 57 18.25 8.23 12.50
CA GLU A 57 18.86 9.45 11.96
C GLU A 57 18.70 9.55 10.44
N GLU A 58 18.86 8.43 9.72
CA GLU A 58 18.63 8.35 8.28
C GLU A 58 17.17 8.60 7.94
N PHE A 59 16.26 8.02 8.73
CA PHE A 59 14.83 8.26 8.54
C PHE A 59 14.47 9.73 8.69
N VAL A 60 14.96 10.39 9.75
CA VAL A 60 14.66 11.81 10.00
C VAL A 60 15.17 12.67 8.84
N GLU A 61 16.41 12.48 8.41
CA GLU A 61 17.00 13.21 7.28
C GLU A 61 16.17 13.03 5.99
N TYR A 62 15.78 11.80 5.68
CA TYR A 62 14.98 11.51 4.49
C TYR A 62 13.54 12.04 4.61
N ALA A 63 12.95 11.95 5.79
CA ALA A 63 11.60 12.47 6.06
C ALA A 63 11.54 13.99 5.94
N GLU A 64 12.49 14.72 6.52
CA GLU A 64 12.60 16.17 6.39
C GLU A 64 12.75 16.57 4.92
N ARG A 65 13.62 15.88 4.19
CA ARG A 65 13.78 16.12 2.75
C ARG A 65 12.49 15.85 1.97
N LEU A 66 11.77 14.79 2.27
CA LEU A 66 10.48 14.48 1.63
C LEU A 66 9.41 15.54 1.93
N LEU A 67 9.37 16.07 3.14
CA LEU A 67 8.49 17.17 3.51
C LEU A 67 8.81 18.44 2.70
N GLU A 68 10.09 18.79 2.52
CA GLU A 68 10.52 19.89 1.65
C GLU A 68 10.09 19.67 0.19
N LEU A 69 10.17 18.44 -0.31
CA LEU A 69 9.71 18.07 -1.65
C LEU A 69 8.18 18.15 -1.80
N GLY A 70 7.44 18.30 -0.72
CA GLY A 70 6.00 18.50 -0.74
C GLY A 70 5.15 17.35 -0.19
N VAL A 71 5.77 16.26 0.26
CA VAL A 71 5.05 15.14 0.90
C VAL A 71 4.26 15.62 2.12
N ARG A 72 3.08 15.04 2.33
CA ARG A 72 2.19 15.34 3.46
C ARG A 72 1.76 14.10 4.25
N GLY A 73 1.98 12.92 3.69
CA GLY A 73 1.66 11.65 4.35
C GLY A 73 2.68 10.58 4.03
N PHE A 74 3.00 9.78 5.02
CA PHE A 74 3.94 8.69 4.93
C PHE A 74 3.21 7.36 5.00
N ILE A 75 3.60 6.41 4.18
CA ILE A 75 3.15 5.02 4.28
C ILE A 75 4.36 4.18 4.65
N LEU A 76 4.42 3.75 5.91
CA LEU A 76 5.42 2.81 6.38
C LEU A 76 5.01 1.42 5.89
N THR A 77 5.76 0.90 4.94
CA THR A 77 5.44 -0.36 4.27
C THR A 77 6.73 -1.12 3.99
N GLY A 78 6.69 -2.16 3.21
CA GLY A 78 7.84 -2.93 3.13
C GLY A 78 8.48 -3.09 1.81
N GLY A 79 9.76 -3.24 1.66
CA GLY A 79 10.62 -4.33 1.33
C GLY A 79 10.45 -5.55 2.23
N GLY A 80 10.53 -5.36 3.54
CA GLY A 80 10.26 -6.34 4.56
C GLY A 80 9.05 -5.99 5.43
N GLU A 81 9.10 -6.38 6.71
CA GLU A 81 8.07 -6.04 7.71
C GLU A 81 8.49 -4.79 8.47
N PRO A 82 7.76 -3.66 8.37
CA PRO A 82 8.18 -2.40 8.97
C PRO A 82 8.34 -2.46 10.49
N THR A 83 7.52 -3.26 11.20
CA THR A 83 7.60 -3.39 12.67
C THR A 83 8.89 -4.09 13.16
N LEU A 84 9.64 -4.71 12.26
CA LEU A 84 10.93 -5.33 12.54
C LEU A 84 12.11 -4.37 12.33
N CYS A 85 11.87 -3.16 11.85
CA CYS A 85 12.89 -2.13 11.83
C CYS A 85 13.37 -1.85 13.26
N ARG A 86 14.68 -1.85 13.47
CA ARG A 86 15.29 -1.67 14.80
C ARG A 86 14.83 -0.41 15.52
N ASP A 87 14.71 0.69 14.79
CA ASP A 87 14.34 2.00 15.33
C ASP A 87 12.87 2.34 15.07
N PHE A 88 12.02 1.36 14.75
CA PHE A 88 10.63 1.56 14.39
C PHE A 88 9.86 2.45 15.37
N LYS A 89 9.99 2.17 16.67
CA LYS A 89 9.30 2.96 17.71
C LYS A 89 9.79 4.41 17.76
N LYS A 90 11.09 4.65 17.64
CA LYS A 90 11.63 6.02 17.60
C LYS A 90 11.14 6.78 16.37
N ILE A 91 11.04 6.09 15.23
CA ILE A 91 10.53 6.65 13.98
C ILE A 91 9.06 7.06 14.13
N THR A 92 8.22 6.17 14.65
CA THR A 92 6.80 6.48 14.84
C THR A 92 6.58 7.57 15.90
N ASP A 93 7.35 7.56 16.98
CA ASP A 93 7.30 8.63 18.00
C ASP A 93 7.69 9.99 17.41
N TRP A 94 8.68 10.03 16.51
CA TRP A 94 9.07 11.24 15.83
C TRP A 94 7.96 11.76 14.92
N LEU A 95 7.30 10.89 14.13
CA LEU A 95 6.17 11.25 13.28
C LEU A 95 5.01 11.83 14.12
N GLU A 96 4.66 11.16 15.22
CA GLU A 96 3.60 11.59 16.14
C GLU A 96 3.93 12.93 16.80
N ALA A 97 5.16 13.11 17.29
CA ALA A 97 5.62 14.34 17.94
C ALA A 97 5.62 15.56 16.99
N HIS A 98 5.80 15.35 15.68
CA HIS A 98 5.78 16.39 14.67
C HIS A 98 4.42 16.57 13.99
N GLY A 99 3.39 15.81 14.41
CA GLY A 99 2.05 15.88 13.82
C GLY A 99 2.00 15.46 12.35
N ILE A 100 2.91 14.56 11.95
CA ILE A 100 3.03 14.09 10.57
C ILE A 100 2.07 12.91 10.36
N HIS A 101 1.22 13.00 9.34
CA HIS A 101 0.31 11.93 8.96
C HIS A 101 1.05 10.70 8.47
N TYR A 102 0.72 9.53 9.02
CA TYR A 102 1.29 8.27 8.56
C TYR A 102 0.32 7.09 8.64
N GLY A 103 0.51 6.13 7.75
CA GLY A 103 -0.19 4.87 7.77
C GLY A 103 0.78 3.70 7.70
N ILE A 104 0.34 2.51 8.10
CA ILE A 104 1.18 1.31 8.14
C ILE A 104 0.51 0.15 7.42
N ASN A 105 1.30 -0.57 6.62
CA ASN A 105 0.96 -1.88 6.09
C ASN A 105 1.89 -2.92 6.74
N THR A 106 1.34 -3.88 7.48
CA THR A 106 2.12 -4.82 8.32
C THR A 106 1.52 -6.22 8.28
N ASN A 107 2.32 -7.25 8.56
CA ASN A 107 1.83 -8.60 8.87
C ASN A 107 1.36 -8.71 10.33
N PHE A 108 1.76 -7.79 11.17
CA PHE A 108 1.40 -7.63 12.57
C PHE A 108 1.72 -8.83 13.48
N ASN A 109 2.65 -9.69 13.09
CA ASN A 109 3.15 -10.75 13.95
C ASN A 109 3.91 -10.19 15.17
N GLU A 110 4.46 -8.97 15.04
CA GLU A 110 5.00 -8.20 16.15
C GLU A 110 4.15 -6.94 16.35
N MET A 111 3.38 -6.94 17.44
CA MET A 111 2.47 -5.84 17.78
C MET A 111 3.25 -4.64 18.29
N GLN A 112 2.81 -3.45 17.88
CA GLN A 112 3.34 -2.16 18.34
C GLN A 112 2.17 -1.25 18.75
N TYR A 113 2.31 -0.56 19.88
CA TYR A 113 1.36 0.46 20.33
C TYR A 113 1.75 1.82 19.73
N ILE A 114 1.09 2.19 18.63
CA ILE A 114 1.36 3.35 17.78
C ILE A 114 0.05 4.01 17.37
N LYS A 115 0.09 5.29 16.95
CA LYS A 115 -1.09 6.10 16.63
C LYS A 115 -1.12 6.58 15.16
N PRO A 116 -1.07 5.67 14.18
CA PRO A 116 -1.16 6.06 12.76
C PRO A 116 -2.58 6.50 12.39
N ASP A 117 -2.72 7.22 11.27
CA ASP A 117 -4.03 7.48 10.68
C ASP A 117 -4.74 6.17 10.28
N TYR A 118 -3.97 5.19 9.77
CA TYR A 118 -4.46 3.84 9.54
C TYR A 118 -3.41 2.76 9.80
N LEU A 119 -3.87 1.62 10.28
CA LEU A 119 -3.11 0.38 10.41
C LEU A 119 -3.82 -0.71 9.62
N LYS A 120 -3.16 -1.19 8.56
CA LYS A 120 -3.68 -2.26 7.71
C LYS A 120 -2.89 -3.53 7.90
N VAL A 121 -3.54 -4.54 8.47
CA VAL A 121 -2.94 -5.84 8.71
C VAL A 121 -3.18 -6.79 7.54
N SER A 122 -2.11 -7.33 7.00
CA SER A 122 -2.14 -8.36 5.98
C SER A 122 -2.29 -9.73 6.65
N LEU A 123 -3.51 -10.13 7.02
CA LEU A 123 -3.76 -11.35 7.79
C LEU A 123 -3.72 -12.63 6.94
N ASP A 124 -4.33 -12.62 5.76
CA ASP A 124 -4.30 -13.65 4.71
C ASP A 124 -4.55 -15.12 5.13
N GLY A 125 -5.14 -15.37 6.29
CA GLY A 125 -5.48 -16.68 6.78
C GLY A 125 -6.78 -16.73 7.58
N TRP A 126 -7.36 -17.92 7.73
CA TRP A 126 -8.52 -18.21 8.57
C TRP A 126 -8.24 -19.29 9.62
N ASP A 127 -7.04 -19.90 9.54
CA ASP A 127 -6.44 -20.83 10.48
C ASP A 127 -4.92 -20.87 10.25
N GLU A 128 -4.19 -21.64 11.06
CA GLU A 128 -2.73 -21.75 10.93
C GLU A 128 -2.27 -22.35 9.61
N ASP A 129 -3.01 -23.30 9.04
CA ASP A 129 -2.62 -23.97 7.80
C ASP A 129 -2.82 -23.05 6.58
N SER A 130 -3.93 -22.33 6.52
CA SER A 130 -4.19 -21.34 5.46
C SER A 130 -3.23 -20.14 5.57
N TYR A 131 -2.88 -19.72 6.79
CA TYR A 131 -1.90 -18.67 7.00
C TYR A 131 -0.50 -19.13 6.56
N GLU A 132 -0.08 -20.33 6.94
CA GLU A 132 1.20 -20.91 6.52
C GLU A 132 1.28 -21.02 5.00
N LYS A 133 0.22 -21.52 4.33
CA LYS A 133 0.13 -21.56 2.87
C LYS A 133 0.39 -20.19 2.24
N ASN A 134 -0.22 -19.14 2.78
CA ASN A 134 -0.19 -17.80 2.18
C ASN A 134 0.96 -16.92 2.68
N ARG A 135 1.46 -17.17 3.89
CA ARG A 135 2.47 -16.34 4.55
C ARG A 135 3.79 -17.05 4.80
N GLY A 136 3.84 -18.37 4.57
CA GLY A 136 5.04 -19.20 4.70
C GLY A 136 5.52 -19.40 6.12
N VAL A 137 4.68 -19.11 7.12
CA VAL A 137 4.94 -19.29 8.57
C VAL A 137 3.65 -19.57 9.32
N ARG A 138 3.74 -20.24 10.46
CA ARG A 138 2.60 -20.48 11.36
C ARG A 138 2.53 -19.36 12.39
N ALA A 139 1.65 -18.38 12.17
CA ALA A 139 1.51 -17.23 13.05
C ALA A 139 0.08 -16.62 13.00
N TYR A 140 -0.92 -17.37 12.56
CA TYR A 140 -2.30 -16.90 12.46
C TYR A 140 -2.85 -16.46 13.82
N GLU A 141 -2.80 -17.35 14.82
CA GLU A 141 -3.31 -17.05 16.14
C GLU A 141 -2.57 -15.87 16.79
N LYS A 142 -1.25 -15.79 16.60
CA LYS A 142 -0.46 -14.66 17.10
C LYS A 142 -0.91 -13.34 16.48
N ALA A 143 -1.02 -13.27 15.15
CA ALA A 143 -1.45 -12.08 14.44
C ALA A 143 -2.88 -11.68 14.83
N ARG A 144 -3.80 -12.65 14.92
CA ARG A 144 -5.19 -12.43 15.31
C ARG A 144 -5.32 -11.88 16.74
N ASN A 145 -4.57 -12.46 17.70
CA ASN A 145 -4.53 -11.99 19.09
C ASN A 145 -3.94 -10.57 19.17
N ASN A 146 -2.90 -10.27 18.40
CA ASN A 146 -2.32 -8.94 18.31
C ASN A 146 -3.31 -7.91 17.76
N ILE A 147 -4.09 -8.28 16.72
CA ILE A 147 -5.14 -7.42 16.17
C ILE A 147 -6.19 -7.07 17.23
N GLN A 148 -6.68 -8.07 17.96
CA GLN A 148 -7.67 -7.84 19.02
C GLN A 148 -7.12 -7.00 20.17
N ALA A 149 -5.90 -7.29 20.63
CA ALA A 149 -5.26 -6.53 21.69
C ALA A 149 -5.01 -5.05 21.26
N TYR A 150 -4.62 -4.83 20.01
CA TYR A 150 -4.47 -3.48 19.48
C TYR A 150 -5.84 -2.77 19.33
N ALA A 151 -6.88 -3.47 18.90
CA ALA A 151 -8.23 -2.91 18.80
C ALA A 151 -8.74 -2.43 20.17
N ASP A 152 -8.53 -3.22 21.23
CA ASP A 152 -8.89 -2.86 22.60
C ASP A 152 -8.08 -1.65 23.11
N TRP A 153 -6.80 -1.59 22.79
CA TRP A 153 -5.94 -0.46 23.14
C TRP A 153 -6.30 0.81 22.34
N LYS A 154 -6.46 0.70 21.00
CA LYS A 154 -6.76 1.85 20.15
C LYS A 154 -8.05 2.54 20.53
N ARG A 155 -9.06 1.79 21.00
CA ARG A 155 -10.36 2.35 21.42
C ARG A 155 -10.20 3.42 22.50
N ARG A 156 -9.20 3.29 23.36
CA ARG A 156 -8.92 4.21 24.47
C ARG A 156 -7.85 5.25 24.11
N GLU A 157 -6.77 4.81 23.49
CA GLU A 157 -5.54 5.58 23.35
C GLU A 157 -5.38 6.24 21.97
N SER A 158 -6.05 5.70 20.94
CA SER A 158 -5.96 6.21 19.56
C SER A 158 -7.27 5.97 18.78
N PRO A 159 -8.40 6.54 19.23
CA PRO A 159 -9.70 6.30 18.60
C PRO A 159 -9.78 6.80 17.15
N GLY A 160 -8.89 7.70 16.74
CA GLY A 160 -8.78 8.22 15.37
C GLY A 160 -8.09 7.26 14.39
N THR A 161 -7.36 6.25 14.88
CA THR A 161 -6.73 5.27 13.99
C THR A 161 -7.76 4.37 13.33
N THR A 162 -7.70 4.22 12.02
CA THR A 162 -8.50 3.22 11.29
C THR A 162 -7.74 1.89 11.25
N LEU A 163 -8.30 0.85 11.88
CA LEU A 163 -7.73 -0.51 11.89
C LEU A 163 -8.45 -1.38 10.86
N GLY A 164 -7.70 -2.02 9.97
CA GLY A 164 -8.30 -2.94 9.01
C GLY A 164 -7.49 -4.20 8.77
N ILE A 165 -8.18 -5.25 8.37
CA ILE A 165 -7.57 -6.50 7.92
C ILE A 165 -7.75 -6.69 6.43
N GLN A 166 -6.74 -7.29 5.79
CA GLN A 166 -6.72 -7.53 4.36
C GLN A 166 -6.49 -9.01 4.07
N ARG A 167 -7.25 -9.52 3.08
CA ARG A 167 -7.06 -10.84 2.47
C ARG A 167 -6.69 -10.66 0.99
N VAL A 168 -5.59 -11.27 0.57
CA VAL A 168 -5.30 -11.52 -0.84
C VAL A 168 -6.04 -12.78 -1.24
N VAL A 169 -7.04 -12.67 -2.12
CA VAL A 169 -7.93 -13.77 -2.49
C VAL A 169 -7.38 -14.52 -3.70
N GLU A 170 -7.29 -15.82 -3.61
CA GLU A 170 -6.94 -16.73 -4.72
C GLU A 170 -8.20 -17.39 -5.27
N TRP A 171 -9.09 -17.87 -4.41
CA TRP A 171 -10.29 -18.63 -4.77
C TRP A 171 -11.57 -18.03 -4.14
N PRO A 172 -12.75 -18.15 -4.79
CA PRO A 172 -14.01 -17.65 -4.24
C PRO A 172 -14.32 -18.12 -2.81
N ASN A 173 -14.07 -19.41 -2.52
CA ASN A 173 -14.31 -19.98 -1.19
C ASN A 173 -13.43 -19.36 -0.08
N ASP A 174 -12.26 -18.81 -0.42
CA ASP A 174 -11.38 -18.13 0.53
C ASP A 174 -12.06 -16.92 1.17
N VAL A 175 -12.96 -16.26 0.44
CA VAL A 175 -13.70 -15.09 0.94
C VAL A 175 -14.57 -15.47 2.12
N TYR A 176 -15.37 -16.53 1.99
CA TYR A 176 -16.24 -17.01 3.07
C TYR A 176 -15.46 -17.57 4.25
N ALA A 177 -14.41 -18.36 4.00
CA ALA A 177 -13.58 -18.94 5.04
C ALA A 177 -12.91 -17.83 5.87
N PHE A 178 -12.27 -16.86 5.21
CA PHE A 178 -11.66 -15.72 5.86
C PHE A 178 -12.64 -14.86 6.65
N TYR A 179 -13.76 -14.50 6.03
CA TYR A 179 -14.79 -13.69 6.69
C TYR A 179 -15.34 -14.39 7.93
N THR A 180 -15.71 -15.67 7.81
CA THR A 180 -16.29 -16.43 8.93
C THR A 180 -15.36 -16.53 10.13
N ALA A 181 -14.06 -16.75 9.89
CA ALA A 181 -13.05 -16.89 10.93
C ALA A 181 -12.64 -15.56 11.59
N ASN A 182 -12.84 -14.42 10.90
CA ASN A 182 -12.29 -13.14 11.35
C ASN A 182 -13.36 -12.04 11.58
N ARG A 183 -14.64 -12.30 11.33
CA ARG A 183 -15.72 -11.30 11.47
C ARG A 183 -15.96 -10.81 12.90
N ASP A 184 -15.50 -11.56 13.90
CA ASP A 184 -15.60 -11.21 15.32
C ASP A 184 -14.48 -10.26 15.78
N LEU A 185 -13.42 -10.07 14.98
CA LEU A 185 -12.40 -9.08 15.27
C LEU A 185 -12.98 -7.66 15.24
N ASP A 186 -12.58 -6.85 16.23
CA ASP A 186 -13.02 -5.46 16.34
C ASP A 186 -12.17 -4.56 15.43
N VAL A 187 -12.44 -4.65 14.13
CA VAL A 187 -11.77 -3.89 13.07
C VAL A 187 -12.75 -2.97 12.35
N ASP A 188 -12.24 -1.85 11.82
CA ASP A 188 -13.05 -0.86 11.12
C ASP A 188 -13.37 -1.29 9.67
N TYR A 189 -12.52 -2.14 9.06
CA TYR A 189 -12.80 -2.71 7.74
C TYR A 189 -12.13 -4.06 7.50
N ILE A 190 -12.73 -4.84 6.60
CA ILE A 190 -12.24 -6.12 6.08
C ILE A 190 -12.17 -5.98 4.56
N ILE A 191 -10.97 -6.03 3.96
CA ILE A 191 -10.80 -5.79 2.53
C ILE A 191 -10.28 -7.03 1.79
N PHE A 192 -10.92 -7.35 0.68
CA PHE A 192 -10.56 -8.43 -0.22
C PHE A 192 -9.93 -7.88 -1.49
N ARG A 193 -8.70 -8.30 -1.80
CA ARG A 193 -7.94 -7.81 -2.95
C ARG A 193 -7.41 -8.95 -3.82
N PRO A 194 -7.17 -8.72 -5.13
CA PRO A 194 -6.49 -9.70 -5.97
C PRO A 194 -5.02 -9.82 -5.62
N ILE A 195 -4.39 -10.92 -6.04
CA ILE A 195 -2.94 -11.06 -6.05
C ILE A 195 -2.36 -10.02 -7.02
N GLU A 196 -1.30 -9.36 -6.61
CA GLU A 196 -0.50 -8.49 -7.45
C GLU A 196 0.87 -9.09 -7.64
N SER A 197 1.18 -9.48 -8.85
CA SER A 197 2.55 -9.85 -9.23
C SER A 197 3.22 -8.65 -9.90
N THR A 198 4.39 -8.28 -9.43
CA THR A 198 5.17 -7.19 -10.02
C THR A 198 6.27 -7.70 -10.97
N GLY A 199 6.38 -9.00 -11.13
CA GLY A 199 7.43 -9.62 -11.95
C GLY A 199 6.93 -10.35 -13.18
N GLY A 200 5.68 -10.18 -13.52
CA GLY A 200 4.97 -10.87 -14.57
C GLY A 200 3.62 -11.36 -14.04
N TYR A 201 2.61 -11.18 -14.80
CA TYR A 201 1.20 -11.47 -14.45
C TYR A 201 0.88 -12.97 -14.30
N ALA A 202 1.85 -13.82 -14.03
CA ALA A 202 1.68 -15.25 -13.91
C ALA A 202 0.55 -15.68 -12.95
N TYR A 203 0.16 -14.79 -12.02
CA TYR A 203 -0.96 -15.08 -11.11
C TYR A 203 -2.30 -14.52 -11.56
N LEU A 204 -2.34 -13.52 -12.44
CA LEU A 204 -3.61 -13.04 -13.01
C LEU A 204 -4.13 -13.98 -14.09
N ASP A 205 -3.24 -14.74 -14.75
CA ASP A 205 -3.61 -15.78 -15.70
C ASP A 205 -4.35 -16.96 -15.04
N GLU A 206 -4.25 -17.10 -13.70
CA GLU A 206 -4.98 -18.11 -12.92
C GLU A 206 -6.43 -17.71 -12.62
N TYR A 207 -6.78 -16.39 -12.69
CA TYR A 207 -8.15 -15.94 -12.52
C TYR A 207 -8.91 -16.05 -13.84
N SER A 208 -9.81 -17.02 -13.96
CA SER A 208 -10.82 -16.96 -15.02
C SER A 208 -11.81 -15.82 -14.77
N ASP A 209 -12.41 -15.28 -15.82
CA ASP A 209 -13.49 -14.28 -15.71
C ASP A 209 -14.62 -14.72 -14.79
N GLY A 210 -14.89 -16.04 -14.74
CA GLY A 210 -15.89 -16.64 -13.85
C GLY A 210 -15.51 -16.50 -12.39
N HIS A 211 -14.27 -16.79 -12.02
CA HIS A 211 -13.77 -16.66 -10.65
C HIS A 211 -13.79 -15.19 -10.17
N ILE A 212 -13.37 -14.27 -11.02
CA ILE A 212 -13.38 -12.83 -10.70
C ILE A 212 -14.82 -12.37 -10.39
N LYS A 213 -15.78 -12.69 -11.25
CA LYS A 213 -17.19 -12.34 -11.07
C LYS A 213 -17.78 -12.96 -9.80
N GLU A 214 -17.44 -14.20 -9.52
CA GLU A 214 -17.89 -14.90 -8.32
C GLU A 214 -17.32 -14.29 -7.05
N ILE A 215 -16.02 -13.97 -7.02
CA ILE A 215 -15.38 -13.27 -5.88
C ILE A 215 -16.05 -11.92 -5.64
N ILE A 216 -16.23 -11.11 -6.68
CA ILE A 216 -16.89 -9.81 -6.59
C ILE A 216 -18.30 -9.97 -6.01
N TYR A 217 -19.09 -10.88 -6.57
CA TYR A 217 -20.44 -11.15 -6.11
C TYR A 217 -20.49 -11.54 -4.62
N ILE A 218 -19.62 -12.46 -4.20
CA ILE A 218 -19.56 -12.90 -2.79
C ILE A 218 -19.21 -11.73 -1.87
N VAL A 219 -18.22 -10.92 -2.21
CA VAL A 219 -17.80 -9.78 -1.38
C VAL A 219 -18.91 -8.73 -1.31
N GLU A 220 -19.62 -8.46 -2.41
CA GLU A 220 -20.76 -7.54 -2.43
C GLU A 220 -21.94 -8.04 -1.58
N GLU A 221 -22.24 -9.35 -1.62
CA GLU A 221 -23.28 -9.94 -0.77
C GLU A 221 -22.91 -9.90 0.73
N LEU A 222 -21.63 -10.08 1.06
CA LEU A 222 -21.17 -9.91 2.44
C LEU A 222 -21.23 -8.43 2.87
N ALA A 223 -20.87 -7.49 1.99
CA ALA A 223 -20.90 -6.05 2.26
C ALA A 223 -22.31 -5.52 2.54
N LYS A 224 -23.35 -6.17 1.99
CA LYS A 224 -24.75 -5.85 2.32
C LYS A 224 -25.13 -6.23 3.77
N LYS A 225 -24.43 -7.21 4.34
CA LYS A 225 -24.67 -7.74 5.70
C LYS A 225 -23.74 -7.16 6.76
N ASP A 226 -22.54 -6.79 6.36
CA ASP A 226 -21.51 -6.22 7.23
C ASP A 226 -20.84 -5.05 6.51
N SER A 227 -21.14 -3.83 6.94
CA SER A 227 -20.65 -2.59 6.34
C SER A 227 -19.11 -2.42 6.40
N ARG A 228 -18.43 -3.22 7.24
CA ARG A 228 -16.96 -3.26 7.31
C ARG A 228 -16.35 -3.95 6.10
N VAL A 229 -17.07 -4.85 5.43
CA VAL A 229 -16.59 -5.59 4.26
C VAL A 229 -16.45 -4.65 3.07
N LYS A 230 -15.27 -4.66 2.43
CA LYS A 230 -14.93 -3.82 1.29
C LYS A 230 -14.35 -4.64 0.15
N LEU A 231 -14.83 -4.39 -1.05
CA LEU A 231 -14.20 -4.86 -2.27
C LEU A 231 -13.05 -3.92 -2.65
N ASN A 232 -11.86 -4.47 -2.88
CA ASN A 232 -10.78 -3.65 -3.40
C ASN A 232 -11.06 -3.30 -4.88
N PHE A 233 -10.96 -2.01 -5.23
CA PHE A 233 -11.23 -1.52 -6.59
C PHE A 233 -10.38 -2.19 -7.69
N LYS A 234 -9.25 -2.79 -7.34
CA LYS A 234 -8.36 -3.50 -8.28
C LYS A 234 -9.02 -4.69 -8.95
N TRP A 235 -10.05 -5.29 -8.35
CA TRP A 235 -10.84 -6.33 -9.00
C TRP A 235 -11.47 -5.86 -10.32
N ASN A 236 -11.91 -4.60 -10.38
CA ASN A 236 -12.51 -4.00 -11.57
C ASN A 236 -11.47 -3.55 -12.61
N LEU A 237 -10.17 -3.63 -12.27
CA LEU A 237 -9.06 -3.24 -13.14
C LEU A 237 -8.33 -4.43 -13.75
N ILE A 238 -8.70 -5.65 -13.40
CA ILE A 238 -8.12 -6.85 -14.00
C ILE A 238 -8.45 -6.86 -15.48
N GLY A 239 -7.42 -6.92 -16.33
CA GLY A 239 -7.56 -6.81 -17.79
C GLY A 239 -7.56 -5.38 -18.34
N GLU A 240 -7.67 -4.33 -17.49
CA GLU A 240 -7.46 -2.95 -17.94
C GLU A 240 -5.96 -2.64 -18.00
N GLN A 241 -5.45 -2.37 -19.18
CA GLN A 241 -4.06 -1.92 -19.38
C GLN A 241 -4.03 -0.41 -19.56
N GLU A 242 -3.33 0.29 -18.67
CA GLU A 242 -2.96 1.68 -18.88
C GLU A 242 -1.51 1.76 -19.36
N ASN A 243 -1.34 2.28 -20.58
CA ASN A 243 -0.03 2.35 -21.22
C ASN A 243 0.87 3.47 -20.69
N THR A 244 0.34 4.40 -19.87
CA THR A 244 1.08 5.55 -19.33
C THR A 244 0.65 5.87 -17.92
N CYS A 245 1.62 6.16 -17.04
CA CYS A 245 1.37 6.61 -15.68
C CYS A 245 1.60 8.12 -15.56
N THR A 246 0.56 8.93 -15.81
CA THR A 246 0.63 10.40 -15.77
C THR A 246 0.55 10.98 -14.36
N ALA A 247 -0.02 10.24 -13.40
CA ALA A 247 -0.20 10.68 -12.02
C ALA A 247 0.90 10.16 -11.06
N GLN A 248 1.96 9.52 -11.58
CA GLN A 248 3.04 8.95 -10.78
C GLN A 248 3.77 10.00 -9.91
N TRP A 249 3.74 11.28 -10.30
CA TRP A 249 4.28 12.38 -9.51
C TRP A 249 3.68 12.47 -8.10
N ALA A 250 2.41 12.10 -7.93
CA ALA A 250 1.70 12.23 -6.66
C ALA A 250 2.26 11.35 -5.54
N GLN A 251 3.05 10.35 -5.90
CA GLN A 251 3.66 9.41 -4.97
C GLN A 251 5.16 9.29 -5.20
N ILE A 252 5.95 9.23 -4.14
CA ILE A 252 7.37 8.88 -4.16
C ILE A 252 7.57 7.62 -3.32
N ALA A 253 8.41 6.71 -3.79
CA ALA A 253 8.72 5.47 -3.07
C ALA A 253 10.22 5.44 -2.77
N VAL A 254 10.56 5.22 -1.50
CA VAL A 254 11.94 5.27 -0.99
C VAL A 254 12.22 3.96 -0.26
N ASN A 255 13.33 3.30 -0.63
CA ASN A 255 13.76 2.08 0.04
C ASN A 255 14.57 2.38 1.31
N GLU A 256 14.97 1.33 2.03
CA GLU A 256 15.68 1.38 3.30
C GLU A 256 17.05 2.06 3.23
N HIS A 257 17.61 2.21 2.03
CA HIS A 257 18.88 2.90 1.77
C HIS A 257 18.70 4.35 1.28
N GLY A 258 17.47 4.89 1.28
CA GLY A 258 17.18 6.21 0.76
C GLY A 258 17.11 6.30 -0.78
N HIS A 259 17.21 5.17 -1.48
CA HIS A 259 17.05 5.16 -2.93
C HIS A 259 15.60 5.37 -3.32
N VAL A 260 15.39 6.26 -4.29
CA VAL A 260 14.07 6.51 -4.88
C VAL A 260 13.82 5.48 -5.97
N MET A 261 12.74 4.73 -5.79
CA MET A 261 12.23 3.78 -6.77
C MET A 261 11.29 4.49 -7.76
N TYR A 262 11.18 3.96 -8.98
CA TYR A 262 10.19 4.49 -9.94
C TYR A 262 8.78 4.56 -9.32
N CYS A 263 8.31 3.46 -8.74
CA CYS A 263 7.13 3.40 -7.90
C CYS A 263 7.18 2.16 -6.99
N CYS A 264 6.27 2.05 -6.03
CA CYS A 264 6.22 0.90 -5.11
C CYS A 264 5.94 -0.45 -5.81
N HIS A 265 5.40 -0.45 -7.04
CA HIS A 265 5.20 -1.66 -7.85
C HIS A 265 6.39 -1.99 -8.76
N LYS A 266 7.38 -1.11 -8.84
CA LYS A 266 8.62 -1.30 -9.62
C LYS A 266 9.85 -1.03 -8.73
N PRO A 267 10.01 -1.81 -7.65
CA PRO A 267 11.01 -1.55 -6.62
C PRO A 267 12.45 -1.77 -7.10
N TYR A 268 12.62 -2.51 -8.20
CA TYR A 268 13.94 -2.76 -8.79
C TYR A 268 14.44 -1.62 -9.68
N GLU A 269 13.55 -0.70 -10.03
CA GLU A 269 13.89 0.43 -10.91
C GLU A 269 14.24 1.64 -10.06
N ILE A 270 15.50 1.68 -9.61
CA ILE A 270 16.06 2.80 -8.87
C ILE A 270 16.32 3.95 -9.85
N ILE A 271 15.81 5.14 -9.52
CA ILE A 271 15.93 6.35 -10.34
C ILE A 271 16.83 7.42 -9.72
N GLY A 272 17.24 7.27 -8.46
CA GLY A 272 18.11 8.21 -7.77
C GLY A 272 18.09 8.00 -6.26
N HIS A 273 18.56 8.99 -5.52
CA HIS A 273 18.52 9.02 -4.06
C HIS A 273 17.66 10.20 -3.56
N VAL A 274 16.98 10.05 -2.43
CA VAL A 274 16.07 11.08 -1.90
C VAL A 274 16.77 12.42 -1.63
N MET A 275 18.06 12.38 -1.33
CA MET A 275 18.90 13.55 -1.09
C MET A 275 19.41 14.22 -2.37
N ASP A 276 19.20 13.65 -3.54
CA ASP A 276 19.59 14.28 -4.80
C ASP A 276 18.82 15.60 -4.99
N ARG A 277 19.53 16.67 -5.34
CA ARG A 277 18.95 18.01 -5.50
C ARG A 277 17.87 18.06 -6.58
N ASN A 278 18.05 17.29 -7.64
CA ASN A 278 17.22 17.25 -8.84
C ASN A 278 16.29 16.02 -8.89
N ILE A 279 16.01 15.37 -7.75
CA ILE A 279 15.26 14.09 -7.74
C ILE A 279 13.86 14.22 -8.37
N LEU A 280 13.18 15.35 -8.26
CA LEU A 280 11.88 15.56 -8.90
C LEU A 280 12.00 15.63 -10.43
N GLU A 281 13.05 16.25 -10.95
CA GLU A 281 13.32 16.30 -12.40
C GLU A 281 13.67 14.91 -12.94
N VAL A 282 14.48 14.15 -12.19
CA VAL A 282 14.82 12.76 -12.52
C VAL A 282 13.55 11.91 -12.54
N LYS A 283 12.67 12.09 -11.55
CA LYS A 283 11.39 11.36 -11.46
C LYS A 283 10.46 11.69 -12.64
N GLU A 284 10.38 12.95 -13.04
CA GLU A 284 9.55 13.37 -14.19
C GLU A 284 10.11 12.80 -15.52
N ARG A 285 11.44 12.79 -15.69
CA ARG A 285 12.09 12.17 -16.85
C ARG A 285 11.88 10.66 -16.88
N ALA A 286 12.07 9.98 -15.74
CA ALA A 286 11.81 8.54 -15.64
C ALA A 286 10.37 8.17 -16.01
N ARG A 287 9.40 9.05 -15.74
CA ARG A 287 8.00 8.87 -16.13
C ARG A 287 7.83 8.76 -17.66
N THR A 288 8.57 9.57 -18.41
CA THR A 288 8.52 9.54 -19.89
C THR A 288 9.24 8.32 -20.46
N ASP A 289 10.34 7.92 -19.85
CA ASP A 289 11.16 6.77 -20.30
C ASP A 289 10.46 5.42 -19.99
N MET A 290 9.68 5.35 -18.92
CA MET A 290 8.96 4.17 -18.47
C MET A 290 7.44 4.28 -18.74
N ALA A 291 7.07 4.75 -19.91
CA ALA A 291 5.70 5.09 -20.27
C ALA A 291 4.71 3.91 -20.22
N ARG A 292 5.18 2.67 -20.26
CA ARG A 292 4.31 1.48 -20.25
C ARG A 292 4.19 0.92 -18.84
N CYS A 293 2.96 0.93 -18.33
CA CYS A 293 2.59 0.23 -17.13
C CYS A 293 1.45 -0.72 -17.43
N ASP A 294 1.67 -1.98 -17.13
CA ASP A 294 0.76 -3.10 -17.33
C ASP A 294 0.13 -3.59 -16.00
N ILE A 295 0.36 -2.85 -14.92
CA ILE A 295 -0.09 -3.23 -13.58
C ILE A 295 -1.38 -2.49 -13.22
N PRO A 296 -2.51 -3.19 -12.98
CA PRO A 296 -3.67 -2.59 -12.36
C PRO A 296 -3.32 -2.05 -10.98
N CYS A 297 -3.34 -0.74 -10.79
CA CYS A 297 -2.88 -0.16 -9.53
C CYS A 297 -3.74 1.00 -9.04
N ARG A 298 -3.46 1.47 -7.81
CA ARG A 298 -4.14 2.62 -7.20
C ARG A 298 -4.02 3.91 -7.99
N MET A 299 -3.06 3.99 -8.92
CA MET A 299 -2.87 5.18 -9.77
C MET A 299 -3.76 5.21 -11.01
N THR A 300 -4.48 4.13 -11.32
CA THR A 300 -5.38 4.08 -12.49
C THR A 300 -6.41 5.20 -12.46
N ALA A 301 -7.08 5.42 -11.33
CA ALA A 301 -8.05 6.50 -11.22
C ALA A 301 -7.42 7.90 -11.22
N PRO A 302 -6.32 8.18 -10.49
CA PRO A 302 -5.54 9.40 -10.68
C PRO A 302 -5.09 9.63 -12.13
N ASN A 303 -4.66 8.59 -12.87
CA ASN A 303 -4.31 8.71 -14.28
C ASN A 303 -5.51 9.13 -15.15
N LYS A 304 -6.67 8.51 -14.95
CA LYS A 304 -7.92 8.89 -15.64
C LYS A 304 -8.29 10.35 -15.34
N PHE A 305 -8.15 10.77 -14.09
CA PHE A 305 -8.36 12.17 -13.69
C PHE A 305 -7.41 13.12 -14.43
N MET A 306 -6.11 12.83 -14.43
CA MET A 306 -5.11 13.65 -15.13
C MET A 306 -5.39 13.74 -16.62
N ALA A 307 -5.74 12.63 -17.26
CA ALA A 307 -6.09 12.62 -18.69
C ALA A 307 -7.33 13.48 -18.99
N GLN A 308 -8.32 13.51 -18.12
CA GLN A 308 -9.48 14.38 -18.25
C GLN A 308 -9.11 15.86 -18.09
N MET A 309 -8.25 16.18 -17.11
CA MET A 309 -7.77 17.54 -16.89
C MET A 309 -6.96 18.06 -18.08
N GLU A 310 -6.09 17.24 -18.67
CA GLU A 310 -5.31 17.60 -19.85
C GLU A 310 -6.18 17.84 -21.09
N LYS A 311 -7.23 17.05 -21.28
CA LYS A 311 -8.20 17.27 -22.36
C LYS A 311 -8.95 18.60 -22.22
N LYS A 312 -9.38 18.94 -21.00
CA LYS A 312 -10.12 20.18 -20.72
C LYS A 312 -9.27 21.45 -20.83
N ARG A 313 -7.94 21.32 -20.78
CA ARG A 313 -7.03 22.46 -20.98
C ARG A 313 -6.98 23.00 -22.41
N LYS A 314 -7.45 22.25 -23.41
CA LYS A 314 -7.38 22.67 -24.81
C LYS A 314 -8.25 23.90 -25.10
N ASP A 315 -9.38 24.04 -24.41
CA ASP A 315 -10.29 25.16 -24.56
C ASP A 315 -10.73 25.73 -23.19
N PRO A 316 -9.80 26.32 -22.40
CA PRO A 316 -10.08 26.72 -21.02
C PRO A 316 -11.01 27.93 -20.89
N TYR A 317 -11.34 28.60 -21.99
CA TYR A 317 -12.14 29.85 -22.00
C TYR A 317 -13.60 29.60 -22.34
N PHE A 318 -13.98 28.38 -22.67
CA PHE A 318 -15.36 28.04 -23.02
C PHE A 318 -15.91 26.99 -22.05
N ILE A 319 -17.06 27.33 -21.42
CA ILE A 319 -17.75 26.44 -20.48
C ILE A 319 -18.93 25.79 -21.20
#